data_d50eed60f356d5d678c7dde86bad7612
#
_entry.id   d50eed60f356d5d678c7dde86bad7612
#
_cell.length_a   1.000
_cell.length_b   1.000
_cell.length_c   1.000
_cell.angle_alpha   90.00
_cell.angle_beta   90.00
_cell.angle_gamma   90.00
#
_symmetry.space_group_name_H-M   'P 1'
#
loop_
_entity.id
_entity.type
_entity.pdbx_description
1 polymer ?
#
loop_
_entity_poly.entity_id
_entity_poly.type
_entity_poly.pdbx_seq_one_letter_code
_entity_poly.pdbx_strand_id
1 'polypeptide(L)'
;MRYFCVSRPRLITLMIMKFRLPLAILAVTPLAAPLLAASHPLAALIIRSFFSRLCHQDPARSFLVDGSPVAVCVRCLGIYCGVALAAWFRVGREFALRLLAAALLINVLDVASGALHWQGNLPLIRLLLGLLLGLGAGAVLFLPPPRLWWEPPASAGGAGLQSS
;
A
#
# COMPACT_ATOMS: atom_id res chain seq x y z
N MET A 1 22.45 36.79 4.77
CA MET A 1 22.27 35.34 4.91
C MET A 1 21.05 34.92 4.12
N ARG A 2 21.21 34.28 2.97
CA ARG A 2 20.10 33.81 2.15
C ARG A 2 19.66 32.46 2.72
N TYR A 3 18.52 32.44 3.42
CA TYR A 3 17.87 31.19 3.83
C TYR A 3 17.35 30.49 2.57
N PHE A 4 17.99 29.37 2.25
CA PHE A 4 17.57 28.46 1.21
C PHE A 4 16.24 27.83 1.67
N CYS A 5 15.13 28.42 1.23
CA CYS A 5 13.80 27.85 1.40
C CYS A 5 13.70 26.65 0.48
N VAL A 6 14.27 25.52 0.90
CA VAL A 6 14.08 24.23 0.20
C VAL A 6 12.63 23.84 0.36
N SER A 7 11.87 23.99 -0.71
CA SER A 7 10.45 23.67 -0.75
C SER A 7 10.26 22.17 -0.40
N ARG A 8 9.86 21.90 0.85
CA ARG A 8 9.58 20.59 1.41
C ARG A 8 8.74 19.64 0.54
N PRO A 9 7.79 20.09 -0.30
CA PRO A 9 7.05 19.19 -1.18
C PRO A 9 7.92 18.40 -2.15
N ARG A 10 9.07 18.91 -2.56
CA ARG A 10 10.01 18.21 -3.44
C ARG A 10 10.71 17.03 -2.75
N LEU A 11 11.05 17.16 -1.47
CA LEU A 11 11.69 16.09 -0.69
C LEU A 11 10.75 14.89 -0.49
N ILE A 12 9.49 15.14 -0.15
CA ILE A 12 8.49 14.07 0.02
C ILE A 12 8.22 13.39 -1.31
N THR A 13 8.13 14.16 -2.40
CA THR A 13 7.97 13.59 -3.75
C THR A 13 9.14 12.71 -4.14
N LEU A 14 10.38 13.13 -3.86
CA LEU A 14 11.58 12.35 -4.12
C LEU A 14 11.65 11.08 -3.26
N MET A 15 11.24 11.15 -1.99
CA MET A 15 11.13 9.97 -1.14
C MET A 15 10.11 8.97 -1.69
N ILE A 16 8.90 9.43 -2.05
CA ILE A 16 7.86 8.56 -2.63
C ILE A 16 8.38 7.92 -3.93
N MET A 17 9.07 8.67 -4.79
CA MET A 17 9.65 8.13 -6.03
C MET A 17 10.67 7.02 -5.75
N LYS A 18 11.51 7.16 -4.71
CA LYS A 18 12.48 6.13 -4.33
C LYS A 18 11.82 4.85 -3.81
N PHE A 19 10.63 4.94 -3.22
CA PHE A 19 9.91 3.78 -2.70
C PHE A 19 9.02 3.05 -3.72
N ARG A 20 8.75 3.65 -4.88
CA ARG A 20 7.88 3.04 -5.91
C ARG A 20 8.42 1.71 -6.41
N LEU A 21 9.69 1.67 -6.78
CA LEU A 21 10.32 0.47 -7.32
C LEU A 21 10.38 -0.66 -6.28
N PRO A 22 10.89 -0.46 -5.05
CA PRO A 22 10.90 -1.52 -4.04
C PRO A 22 9.49 -2.00 -3.66
N LEU A 23 8.47 -1.13 -3.63
CA LEU A 23 7.09 -1.55 -3.40
C LEU A 23 6.54 -2.41 -4.53
N ALA A 24 6.82 -2.05 -5.78
CA ALA A 24 6.43 -2.85 -6.93
C ALA A 24 7.12 -4.23 -6.91
N ILE A 25 8.41 -4.27 -6.60
CA ILE A 25 9.16 -5.52 -6.42
C ILE A 25 8.54 -6.36 -5.31
N LEU A 26 8.27 -5.76 -4.15
CA LEU A 26 7.65 -6.45 -3.01
C LEU A 26 6.28 -7.03 -3.37
N ALA A 27 5.47 -6.32 -4.16
CA ALA A 27 4.15 -6.79 -4.60
C ALA A 27 4.22 -7.99 -5.56
N VAL A 28 5.27 -8.07 -6.39
CA VAL A 28 5.45 -9.15 -7.38
C VAL A 28 6.23 -10.34 -6.81
N THR A 29 7.09 -10.12 -5.82
CA THR A 29 7.94 -11.17 -5.21
C THR A 29 7.19 -12.43 -4.79
N PRO A 30 5.97 -12.39 -4.21
CA PRO A 30 5.23 -13.60 -3.84
C PRO A 30 4.91 -14.53 -5.02
N LEU A 31 4.77 -13.96 -6.23
CA LEU A 31 4.50 -14.72 -7.46
C LEU A 31 5.75 -15.48 -7.96
N ALA A 32 6.94 -15.03 -7.56
CA ALA A 32 8.18 -15.69 -7.94
C ALA A 32 8.38 -17.05 -7.21
N ALA A 33 7.80 -17.23 -6.03
CA ALA A 33 8.00 -18.43 -5.24
C ALA A 33 7.60 -19.73 -5.97
N PRO A 34 6.41 -19.87 -6.58
CA PRO A 34 6.06 -21.06 -7.32
C PRO A 34 6.92 -21.26 -8.58
N LEU A 35 7.27 -20.19 -9.27
CA LEU A 35 8.11 -20.22 -10.48
C LEU A 35 9.54 -20.71 -10.19
N LEU A 36 10.06 -20.39 -9.00
CA LEU A 36 11.39 -20.79 -8.55
C LEU A 36 11.40 -22.15 -7.86
N ALA A 37 10.23 -22.72 -7.53
CA ALA A 37 10.14 -23.92 -6.72
C ALA A 37 10.88 -25.13 -7.36
N ALA A 38 10.83 -25.26 -8.68
CA ALA A 38 11.48 -26.36 -9.40
C ALA A 38 12.99 -26.13 -9.62
N SER A 39 13.40 -24.89 -9.96
CA SER A 39 14.79 -24.59 -10.34
C SER A 39 15.66 -24.15 -9.15
N HIS A 40 15.07 -23.41 -8.20
CA HIS A 40 15.75 -22.83 -7.06
C HIS A 40 14.95 -22.98 -5.76
N PRO A 41 14.82 -24.22 -5.22
CA PRO A 41 13.94 -24.51 -4.07
C PRO A 41 14.30 -23.70 -2.83
N LEU A 42 15.60 -23.42 -2.61
CA LEU A 42 16.04 -22.59 -1.48
C LEU A 42 15.54 -21.15 -1.58
N ALA A 43 15.59 -20.54 -2.78
CA ALA A 43 15.07 -19.19 -2.99
C ALA A 43 13.54 -19.14 -2.78
N ALA A 44 12.80 -20.13 -3.28
CA ALA A 44 11.37 -20.25 -3.05
C ALA A 44 11.04 -20.38 -1.55
N LEU A 45 11.84 -21.16 -0.80
CA LEU A 45 11.68 -21.32 0.65
C LEU A 45 11.93 -19.99 1.40
N ILE A 46 12.97 -19.24 1.02
CA ILE A 46 13.27 -17.92 1.62
C ILE A 46 12.11 -16.96 1.41
N ILE A 47 11.57 -16.87 0.18
CA ILE A 47 10.43 -16.02 -0.13
C ILE A 47 9.21 -16.43 0.73
N ARG A 48 8.89 -17.72 0.79
CA ARG A 48 7.78 -18.22 1.62
C ARG A 48 7.98 -17.90 3.10
N SER A 49 9.17 -18.12 3.62
CA SER A 49 9.51 -17.82 5.03
C SER A 49 9.42 -16.34 5.38
N PHE A 50 9.78 -15.46 4.45
CA PHE A 50 9.61 -14.02 4.63
C PHE A 50 8.13 -13.65 4.72
N PHE A 51 7.32 -14.10 3.77
CA PHE A 51 5.90 -13.79 3.72
C PHE A 51 5.06 -14.53 4.77
N SER A 52 5.54 -15.65 5.36
CA SER A 52 4.81 -16.36 6.42
C SER A 52 4.62 -15.54 7.70
N ARG A 53 5.47 -14.52 7.90
CA ARG A 53 5.34 -13.58 9.02
C ARG A 53 4.23 -12.54 8.80
N LEU A 54 3.81 -12.34 7.56
CA LEU A 54 2.86 -11.30 7.15
C LEU A 54 1.53 -11.91 6.68
N CYS A 55 1.53 -13.16 6.26
CA CYS A 55 0.36 -13.85 5.72
C CYS A 55 0.32 -15.31 6.20
N HIS A 56 -0.87 -15.80 6.53
CA HIS A 56 -1.09 -17.17 6.99
C HIS A 56 -0.81 -18.23 5.90
N GLN A 57 -0.65 -17.84 4.63
CA GLN A 57 -0.28 -18.68 3.49
C GLN A 57 -1.19 -19.92 3.30
N ASP A 58 -2.50 -19.79 3.57
CA ASP A 58 -3.47 -20.86 3.39
C ASP A 58 -3.51 -21.27 1.91
N PRO A 59 -3.14 -22.52 1.56
CA PRO A 59 -3.15 -23.00 0.17
C PRO A 59 -4.52 -22.97 -0.48
N ALA A 60 -5.60 -23.19 0.31
CA ALA A 60 -6.99 -23.16 -0.18
C ALA A 60 -7.44 -21.75 -0.57
N ARG A 61 -6.70 -20.71 -0.16
CA ARG A 61 -6.97 -19.29 -0.42
C ARG A 61 -5.86 -18.61 -1.20
N SER A 62 -4.97 -19.37 -1.81
CA SER A 62 -3.86 -18.89 -2.63
C SER A 62 -4.09 -19.26 -4.09
N PHE A 63 -3.57 -18.45 -5.02
CA PHE A 63 -3.51 -18.87 -6.41
C PHE A 63 -2.50 -20.00 -6.57
N LEU A 64 -2.79 -20.91 -7.48
CA LEU A 64 -1.88 -21.98 -7.88
C LEU A 64 -1.22 -21.58 -9.20
N VAL A 65 0.09 -21.73 -9.27
CA VAL A 65 0.89 -21.58 -10.48
C VAL A 65 1.69 -22.88 -10.63
N ASP A 66 1.50 -23.60 -11.72
CA ASP A 66 2.08 -24.91 -11.99
C ASP A 66 1.90 -25.90 -10.80
N GLY A 67 0.71 -25.93 -10.22
CA GLY A 67 0.37 -26.79 -9.09
C GLY A 67 0.94 -26.35 -7.73
N SER A 68 1.78 -25.32 -7.68
CA SER A 68 2.37 -24.76 -6.46
C SER A 68 1.63 -23.50 -6.01
N PRO A 69 1.25 -23.38 -4.72
CA PRO A 69 0.59 -22.18 -4.23
C PRO A 69 1.56 -20.98 -4.18
N VAL A 70 1.05 -19.78 -4.51
CA VAL A 70 1.76 -18.52 -4.33
C VAL A 70 2.10 -18.31 -2.85
N ALA A 71 3.19 -17.57 -2.57
CA ALA A 71 3.70 -17.37 -1.21
C ALA A 71 2.79 -16.53 -0.29
N VAL A 72 1.65 -16.04 -0.80
CA VAL A 72 0.67 -15.27 -0.02
C VAL A 72 -0.75 -15.64 -0.45
N CYS A 73 -1.73 -15.46 0.43
CA CYS A 73 -3.12 -15.62 0.07
C CYS A 73 -3.59 -14.50 -0.89
N VAL A 74 -4.63 -14.78 -1.65
CA VAL A 74 -5.18 -13.88 -2.69
C VAL A 74 -5.48 -12.48 -2.16
N ARG A 75 -6.04 -12.35 -0.94
CA ARG A 75 -6.32 -11.06 -0.32
C ARG A 75 -5.04 -10.27 -0.02
N CYS A 76 -4.03 -10.92 0.57
CA CYS A 76 -2.74 -10.27 0.86
C CYS A 76 -2.03 -9.82 -0.42
N LEU A 77 -2.10 -10.62 -1.49
CA LEU A 77 -1.58 -10.24 -2.80
C LEU A 77 -2.26 -8.95 -3.28
N GLY A 78 -3.59 -8.87 -3.17
CA GLY A 78 -4.34 -7.64 -3.47
C GLY A 78 -3.86 -6.45 -2.65
N ILE A 79 -3.67 -6.60 -1.33
CA ILE A 79 -3.17 -5.53 -0.46
C ILE A 79 -1.80 -5.03 -0.91
N TYR A 80 -0.84 -5.90 -1.19
CA TYR A 80 0.49 -5.50 -1.65
C TYR A 80 0.45 -4.76 -2.98
N CYS A 81 -0.34 -5.28 -3.94
CA CYS A 81 -0.57 -4.60 -5.21
C CYS A 81 -1.23 -3.23 -5.02
N GLY A 82 -2.23 -3.14 -4.13
CA GLY A 82 -2.93 -1.90 -3.83
C GLY A 82 -2.02 -0.83 -3.23
N VAL A 83 -1.19 -1.19 -2.25
CA VAL A 83 -0.20 -0.27 -1.65
C VAL A 83 0.81 0.19 -2.69
N ALA A 84 1.32 -0.74 -3.52
CA ALA A 84 2.25 -0.40 -4.59
C ALA A 84 1.62 0.57 -5.60
N LEU A 85 0.37 0.32 -6.03
CA LEU A 85 -0.36 1.21 -6.93
C LEU A 85 -0.64 2.59 -6.31
N ALA A 86 -0.98 2.65 -5.01
CA ALA A 86 -1.23 3.91 -4.32
C ALA A 86 -0.04 4.88 -4.38
N ALA A 87 1.20 4.37 -4.46
CA ALA A 87 2.39 5.20 -4.61
C ALA A 87 2.43 5.99 -5.93
N TRP A 88 1.61 5.62 -6.92
CA TRP A 88 1.54 6.28 -8.24
C TRP A 88 0.45 7.35 -8.30
N PHE A 89 -0.54 7.30 -7.39
CA PHE A 89 -1.66 8.22 -7.37
C PHE A 89 -1.54 9.19 -6.19
N ARG A 90 -1.86 10.45 -6.45
CA ARG A 90 -1.98 11.47 -5.41
C ARG A 90 -3.45 11.77 -5.22
N VAL A 91 -3.97 11.44 -4.06
CA VAL A 91 -5.36 11.69 -3.70
C VAL A 91 -5.44 12.62 -2.50
N GLY A 92 -6.52 13.38 -2.41
CA GLY A 92 -6.76 14.23 -1.25
C GLY A 92 -6.98 13.40 0.03
N ARG A 93 -6.62 13.98 1.18
CA ARG A 93 -6.70 13.33 2.49
C ARG A 93 -8.10 12.80 2.80
N GLU A 94 -9.12 13.60 2.56
CA GLU A 94 -10.52 13.22 2.81
C GLU A 94 -10.93 11.99 1.99
N PHE A 95 -10.56 11.98 0.71
CA PHE A 95 -10.84 10.84 -0.16
C PHE A 95 -10.09 9.59 0.28
N ALA A 96 -8.80 9.70 0.64
CA ALA A 96 -7.98 8.58 1.11
C ALA A 96 -8.58 7.95 2.39
N LEU A 97 -9.00 8.77 3.35
CA LEU A 97 -9.60 8.31 4.60
C LEU A 97 -10.96 7.64 4.36
N ARG A 98 -11.81 8.22 3.51
CA ARG A 98 -13.10 7.62 3.13
C ARG A 98 -12.92 6.29 2.41
N LEU A 99 -11.96 6.23 1.47
CA LEU A 99 -11.63 5.00 0.76
C LEU A 99 -11.15 3.91 1.72
N LEU A 100 -10.25 4.25 2.65
CA LEU A 100 -9.76 3.31 3.65
C LEU A 100 -10.90 2.82 4.57
N ALA A 101 -11.75 3.72 5.06
CA ALA A 101 -12.86 3.36 5.93
C ALA A 101 -13.86 2.43 5.22
N ALA A 102 -14.23 2.75 3.98
CA ALA A 102 -15.11 1.92 3.17
C ALA A 102 -14.49 0.54 2.88
N ALA A 103 -13.20 0.52 2.49
CA ALA A 103 -12.48 -0.72 2.22
C ALA A 103 -12.35 -1.60 3.48
N LEU A 104 -12.08 -1.01 4.64
CA LEU A 104 -12.06 -1.73 5.92
C LEU A 104 -13.44 -2.34 6.25
N LEU A 105 -14.51 -1.55 6.14
CA LEU A 105 -15.86 -2.02 6.43
C LEU A 105 -16.23 -3.22 5.53
N ILE A 106 -16.00 -3.11 4.22
CA ILE A 106 -16.30 -4.17 3.28
C ILE A 106 -15.45 -5.41 3.55
N ASN A 107 -14.16 -5.26 3.88
CA ASN A 107 -13.30 -6.40 4.23
C ASN A 107 -13.74 -7.08 5.54
N VAL A 108 -14.20 -6.33 6.54
CA VAL A 108 -14.74 -6.90 7.79
C VAL A 108 -15.99 -7.71 7.50
N LEU A 109 -16.90 -7.17 6.66
CA LEU A 109 -18.12 -7.87 6.26
C LEU A 109 -17.81 -9.16 5.47
N ASP A 110 -16.81 -9.13 4.55
CA ASP A 110 -16.38 -10.31 3.81
C ASP A 110 -15.78 -11.38 4.74
N VAL A 111 -14.99 -10.97 5.74
CA VAL A 111 -14.43 -11.91 6.73
C VAL A 111 -15.56 -12.51 7.58
N ALA A 112 -16.48 -11.69 8.05
CA ALA A 112 -17.62 -12.13 8.86
C ALA A 112 -18.53 -13.10 8.08
N SER A 113 -18.86 -12.80 6.82
CA SER A 113 -19.65 -13.67 5.96
C SER A 113 -18.96 -15.01 5.67
N GLY A 114 -17.63 -14.98 5.52
CA GLY A 114 -16.83 -16.20 5.37
C GLY A 114 -16.80 -17.06 6.62
N ALA A 115 -16.77 -16.45 7.82
CA ALA A 115 -16.84 -17.17 9.09
C ALA A 115 -18.21 -17.83 9.31
N LEU A 116 -19.27 -17.25 8.77
CA LEU A 116 -20.64 -17.79 8.79
C LEU A 116 -20.91 -18.83 7.68
N HIS A 117 -19.88 -19.21 6.90
CA HIS A 117 -20.00 -20.11 5.74
C HIS A 117 -21.04 -19.70 4.69
N TRP A 118 -21.41 -18.45 4.65
CA TRP A 118 -22.48 -17.92 3.80
C TRP A 118 -22.04 -17.66 2.35
N GLN A 119 -20.74 -17.56 2.11
CA GLN A 119 -20.20 -17.30 0.77
C GLN A 119 -19.20 -18.38 0.34
N GLY A 120 -19.33 -18.78 -0.93
CA GLY A 120 -18.32 -19.60 -1.61
C GLY A 120 -16.97 -18.87 -1.67
N ASN A 121 -15.91 -19.65 -1.83
CA ASN A 121 -14.55 -19.13 -1.93
C ASN A 121 -14.34 -18.46 -3.31
N LEU A 122 -14.66 -17.17 -3.44
CA LEU A 122 -14.48 -16.39 -4.67
C LEU A 122 -13.13 -15.65 -4.63
N PRO A 123 -12.07 -16.22 -5.23
CA PRO A 123 -10.72 -15.66 -5.12
C PRO A 123 -10.60 -14.26 -5.72
N LEU A 124 -11.32 -14.00 -6.83
CA LEU A 124 -11.26 -12.70 -7.50
C LEU A 124 -11.85 -11.58 -6.65
N ILE A 125 -12.97 -11.83 -5.96
CA ILE A 125 -13.58 -10.85 -5.07
C ILE A 125 -12.62 -10.52 -3.92
N ARG A 126 -12.00 -11.52 -3.32
CA ARG A 126 -11.00 -11.33 -2.25
C ARG A 126 -9.77 -10.57 -2.71
N LEU A 127 -9.33 -10.79 -3.97
CA LEU A 127 -8.26 -10.02 -4.57
C LEU A 127 -8.63 -8.53 -4.68
N LEU A 128 -9.83 -8.25 -5.22
CA LEU A 128 -10.31 -6.87 -5.39
C LEU A 128 -10.52 -6.16 -4.06
N LEU A 129 -11.08 -6.84 -3.06
CA LEU A 129 -11.24 -6.28 -1.71
C LEU A 129 -9.88 -5.99 -1.06
N GLY A 130 -8.91 -6.89 -1.23
CA GLY A 130 -7.53 -6.66 -0.81
C GLY A 130 -6.90 -5.47 -1.53
N LEU A 131 -7.10 -5.35 -2.85
CA LEU A 131 -6.61 -4.24 -3.66
C LEU A 131 -7.17 -2.89 -3.19
N LEU A 132 -8.48 -2.81 -2.96
CA LEU A 132 -9.12 -1.60 -2.43
C LEU A 132 -8.59 -1.22 -1.05
N LEU A 133 -8.41 -2.20 -0.16
CA LEU A 133 -7.84 -1.98 1.16
C LEU A 133 -6.39 -1.48 1.05
N GLY A 134 -5.58 -2.10 0.19
CA GLY A 134 -4.21 -1.69 -0.07
C GLY A 134 -4.11 -0.29 -0.68
N LEU A 135 -4.99 0.06 -1.62
CA LEU A 135 -5.08 1.41 -2.18
C LEU A 135 -5.41 2.46 -1.11
N GLY A 136 -6.40 2.19 -0.27
CA GLY A 136 -6.79 3.08 0.81
C GLY A 136 -5.67 3.27 1.83
N ALA A 137 -5.06 2.17 2.30
CA ALA A 137 -3.96 2.20 3.26
C ALA A 137 -2.72 2.91 2.67
N GLY A 138 -2.34 2.59 1.44
CA GLY A 138 -1.24 3.22 0.73
C GLY A 138 -1.49 4.71 0.49
N ALA A 139 -2.71 5.09 0.09
CA ALA A 139 -3.08 6.48 -0.09
C ALA A 139 -2.90 7.30 1.20
N VAL A 140 -3.29 6.74 2.36
CA VAL A 140 -3.08 7.38 3.67
C VAL A 140 -1.60 7.41 4.05
N LEU A 141 -0.85 6.34 3.80
CA LEU A 141 0.57 6.25 4.10
C LEU A 141 1.40 7.29 3.34
N PHE A 142 1.03 7.58 2.08
CA PHE A 142 1.74 8.54 1.22
C PHE A 142 1.17 9.96 1.29
N LEU A 143 0.25 10.24 2.21
CA LEU A 143 -0.22 11.60 2.46
C LEU A 143 0.92 12.48 2.96
N PRO A 144 1.01 13.73 2.49
CA PRO A 144 1.91 14.69 3.11
C PRO A 144 1.49 14.89 4.59
N PRO A 145 2.45 15.09 5.50
CA PRO A 145 2.14 15.38 6.88
C PRO A 145 1.22 16.60 6.96
N PRO A 146 0.27 16.62 7.91
CA PRO A 146 -0.58 17.79 8.11
C PRO A 146 0.32 19.02 8.32
N ARG A 147 -0.10 20.17 7.78
CA ARG A 147 0.59 21.44 8.05
C ARG A 147 0.60 21.64 9.57
N LEU A 148 1.79 21.60 10.12
CA LEU A 148 1.96 21.83 11.54
C LEU A 148 1.69 23.31 11.81
N TRP A 149 0.94 23.61 12.85
CA TRP A 149 0.54 24.96 13.29
C TRP A 149 1.72 25.89 13.67
N TRP A 150 2.96 25.40 13.57
CA TRP A 150 4.17 26.20 13.75
C TRP A 150 4.62 26.94 12.46
N GLU A 151 3.98 26.75 11.31
CA GLU A 151 4.27 27.60 10.15
C GLU A 151 3.81 29.02 10.46
N PRO A 152 4.73 30.00 10.55
CA PRO A 152 4.34 31.39 10.83
C PRO A 152 3.41 31.85 9.71
N PRO A 153 2.40 32.68 10.04
CA PRO A 153 1.50 33.22 9.02
C PRO A 153 2.30 33.95 7.94
N ALA A 154 2.00 33.66 6.68
CA ALA A 154 2.72 34.15 5.50
C ALA A 154 2.61 35.67 5.27
N SER A 155 2.26 36.46 6.26
CA SER A 155 1.90 37.88 6.09
C SER A 155 2.40 38.84 7.17
N ALA A 156 3.60 38.68 7.68
CA ALA A 156 4.18 39.74 8.51
C ALA A 156 5.32 40.53 7.81
N GLY A 157 5.45 40.41 6.50
CA GLY A 157 6.56 41.02 5.74
C GLY A 157 6.16 42.05 4.69
N GLY A 158 5.06 42.78 4.87
CA GLY A 158 4.60 43.68 3.82
C GLY A 158 3.93 45.00 4.26
N ALA A 159 4.21 45.48 5.47
CA ALA A 159 3.72 46.79 5.86
C ALA A 159 4.86 47.65 6.46
N GLY A 160 5.35 48.54 5.67
CA GLY A 160 6.15 49.64 6.19
C GLY A 160 7.54 49.79 5.56
N LEU A 161 7.59 50.58 4.50
CA LEU A 161 8.59 51.58 4.22
C LEU A 161 8.23 52.25 2.90
N GLN A 162 7.10 52.99 2.90
CA GLN A 162 6.93 54.16 2.06
C GLN A 162 6.90 55.32 3.00
N SER A 163 7.99 56.03 3.14
CA SER A 163 8.05 57.37 3.68
C SER A 163 9.18 58.15 3.01
N SER A 164 8.73 59.15 2.31
CA SER A 164 9.41 60.40 1.93
C SER A 164 10.72 60.27 1.15
#